data_b4288ec3b04d13d01cd75e56e9b96d4e
#
_entry.id   b4288ec3b04d13d01cd75e56e9b96d4e
#
_cell.length_a   1.000
_cell.length_b   1.000
_cell.length_c   1.000
_cell.angle_alpha   90.00
_cell.angle_beta   90.00
_cell.angle_gamma   90.00
#
_symmetry.space_group_name_H-M   'P 1'
#
loop_
_entity.id
_entity.type
_entity.pdbx_description
1 polymer ?
#
loop_
_entity_poly.entity_id
_entity_poly.type
_entity_poly.pdbx_seq_one_letter_code
_entity_poly.pdbx_strand_id
1 'polypeptide(L)'
;MRHILLALALCCVAITVHAADIKPALKLTFGHEGGFQRMAGDSGNYANGRLVGTKYGIAAASYPHEDIPNLTLDRAAQIYQRDFWGASRCDEWKNQIVANLYFDFAVNMGQGTAARIIQRAINYAGYPRPRIAVDGVIGKGTVKRLNEVDQTLLFVHLVGLGHNRYVQIVDANSKKEQFFDTWARRMKINVQRSVHEYEALRAR
;
A
#
# COMPACT_ATOMS: atom_id res chain seq x y z
N MET A 1 -39.21 -5.07 50.85
CA MET A 1 -38.01 -4.51 50.21
C MET A 1 -37.70 -5.43 49.02
N ARG A 2 -38.00 -4.96 47.81
CA ARG A 2 -37.80 -5.72 46.56
C ARG A 2 -36.44 -5.28 45.97
N HIS A 3 -35.48 -6.21 45.92
CA HIS A 3 -34.19 -5.97 45.24
C HIS A 3 -34.40 -6.15 43.74
N ILE A 4 -34.31 -5.05 42.99
CA ILE A 4 -34.28 -5.06 41.55
C ILE A 4 -32.81 -5.26 41.16
N LEU A 5 -32.48 -6.48 40.76
CA LEU A 5 -31.21 -6.80 40.08
C LEU A 5 -31.27 -6.28 38.64
N LEU A 6 -30.58 -5.15 38.40
CA LEU A 6 -30.37 -4.61 37.07
C LEU A 6 -29.25 -5.44 36.41
N ALA A 7 -29.62 -6.40 35.55
CA ALA A 7 -28.68 -7.11 34.72
C ALA A 7 -28.23 -6.17 33.58
N LEU A 8 -27.02 -5.59 33.71
CA LEU A 8 -26.36 -4.93 32.59
C LEU A 8 -25.99 -6.02 31.56
N ALA A 9 -26.80 -6.16 30.54
CA ALA A 9 -26.41 -6.91 29.33
C ALA A 9 -25.33 -6.11 28.61
N LEU A 10 -24.07 -6.48 28.83
CA LEU A 10 -22.94 -6.00 28.06
C LEU A 10 -23.10 -6.55 26.64
N CYS A 11 -23.71 -5.76 25.76
CA CYS A 11 -23.80 -6.07 24.36
C CYS A 11 -22.37 -5.94 23.77
N CYS A 12 -21.60 -7.04 23.78
CA CYS A 12 -20.37 -7.13 23.02
C CYS A 12 -20.73 -7.04 21.54
N VAL A 13 -20.78 -5.82 21.02
CA VAL A 13 -20.75 -5.62 19.57
C VAL A 13 -19.39 -6.14 19.13
N ALA A 14 -19.37 -7.34 18.60
CA ALA A 14 -18.19 -7.88 17.92
C ALA A 14 -17.91 -6.96 16.74
N ILE A 15 -16.94 -6.06 16.90
CA ILE A 15 -16.41 -5.30 15.78
C ILE A 15 -15.77 -6.34 14.87
N THR A 16 -16.46 -6.72 13.82
CA THR A 16 -15.90 -7.58 12.77
C THR A 16 -14.80 -6.79 12.10
N VAL A 17 -13.58 -7.04 12.52
CA VAL A 17 -12.40 -6.52 11.85
C VAL A 17 -12.33 -7.26 10.52
N HIS A 18 -12.83 -6.65 9.46
CA HIS A 18 -12.70 -7.20 8.12
C HIS A 18 -11.24 -7.12 7.68
N ALA A 19 -10.76 -8.20 7.06
CA ALA A 19 -9.48 -8.19 6.36
C ALA A 19 -9.49 -7.09 5.28
N ALA A 20 -8.33 -6.50 5.00
CA ALA A 20 -8.23 -5.47 3.98
C ALA A 20 -8.60 -6.03 2.59
N ASP A 21 -9.30 -5.23 1.79
CA ASP A 21 -9.72 -5.53 0.42
C ASP A 21 -8.87 -4.76 -0.58
N ILE A 22 -8.48 -5.39 -1.67
CA ILE A 22 -7.70 -4.75 -2.74
C ILE A 22 -8.50 -3.70 -3.53
N LYS A 23 -9.82 -3.80 -3.60
CA LYS A 23 -10.64 -2.92 -4.44
C LYS A 23 -10.45 -1.43 -4.16
N PRO A 24 -10.44 -0.96 -2.89
CA PRO A 24 -10.10 0.43 -2.57
C PRO A 24 -8.70 0.82 -3.04
N ALA A 25 -7.70 -0.06 -2.87
CA ALA A 25 -6.34 0.20 -3.30
C ALA A 25 -6.23 0.30 -4.84
N LEU A 26 -6.87 -0.60 -5.59
CA LEU A 26 -6.93 -0.54 -7.06
C LEU A 26 -7.62 0.73 -7.56
N LYS A 27 -8.73 1.15 -6.92
CA LYS A 27 -9.41 2.39 -7.28
C LYS A 27 -8.49 3.62 -7.14
N LEU A 28 -7.67 3.64 -6.10
CA LEU A 28 -6.67 4.68 -5.90
C LEU A 28 -5.57 4.59 -6.97
N THR A 29 -5.03 3.41 -7.22
CA THR A 29 -3.95 3.19 -8.18
C THR A 29 -4.40 3.52 -9.60
N PHE A 30 -5.51 2.94 -10.08
CA PHE A 30 -6.02 3.21 -11.43
C PHE A 30 -6.51 4.65 -11.63
N GLY A 31 -6.86 5.36 -10.56
CA GLY A 31 -7.17 6.78 -10.63
C GLY A 31 -5.95 7.68 -10.89
N HIS A 32 -4.74 7.15 -10.67
CA HIS A 32 -3.47 7.83 -10.89
C HIS A 32 -2.70 7.30 -12.10
N GLU A 33 -2.93 6.04 -12.47
CA GLU A 33 -2.23 5.41 -13.57
C GLU A 33 -2.85 5.84 -14.91
N GLY A 34 -1.99 6.38 -15.79
CA GLY A 34 -2.34 6.73 -17.15
C GLY A 34 -2.70 5.51 -17.99
N GLY A 35 -3.25 5.77 -19.17
CA GLY A 35 -3.47 4.77 -20.18
C GLY A 35 -2.17 4.12 -20.68
N PHE A 36 -2.17 3.65 -21.89
CA PHE A 36 -0.98 3.10 -22.54
C PHE A 36 0.05 4.20 -22.82
N GLN A 37 1.31 3.96 -22.43
CA GLN A 37 2.46 4.78 -22.77
C GLN A 37 3.58 3.92 -23.41
N ARG A 38 4.33 4.53 -24.33
CA ARG A 38 5.42 3.88 -25.05
C ARG A 38 6.55 4.87 -25.29
N MET A 39 7.38 5.09 -24.27
CA MET A 39 8.45 6.08 -24.27
C MET A 39 9.81 5.41 -24.41
N ALA A 40 10.57 5.77 -25.44
CA ALA A 40 11.89 5.18 -25.71
C ALA A 40 12.93 5.47 -24.61
N GLY A 41 12.76 6.59 -23.87
CA GLY A 41 13.65 6.96 -22.77
C GLY A 41 13.36 6.22 -21.45
N ASP A 42 12.30 5.42 -21.38
CA ASP A 42 11.92 4.66 -20.20
C ASP A 42 12.26 3.17 -20.39
N SER A 43 13.26 2.69 -19.64
CA SER A 43 13.69 1.28 -19.69
C SER A 43 12.60 0.29 -19.30
N GLY A 44 11.60 0.71 -18.51
CA GLY A 44 10.44 -0.10 -18.16
C GLY A 44 9.58 -0.49 -19.36
N ASN A 45 9.66 0.28 -20.43
CA ASN A 45 8.88 0.04 -21.66
C ASN A 45 9.48 -1.02 -22.59
N TYR A 46 10.61 -1.62 -22.25
CA TYR A 46 11.28 -2.59 -23.10
C TYR A 46 11.07 -4.02 -22.60
N ALA A 47 10.73 -4.94 -23.53
CA ALA A 47 10.76 -6.38 -23.30
C ALA A 47 11.56 -7.05 -24.42
N ASN A 48 12.48 -7.94 -24.06
CA ASN A 48 13.31 -8.69 -25.03
C ASN A 48 13.97 -7.78 -26.10
N GLY A 49 14.47 -6.61 -25.69
CA GLY A 49 15.11 -5.64 -26.57
C GLY A 49 14.16 -4.83 -27.47
N ARG A 50 12.85 -5.02 -27.34
CA ARG A 50 11.83 -4.30 -28.12
C ARG A 50 11.11 -3.28 -27.26
N LEU A 51 10.83 -2.11 -27.81
CA LEU A 51 10.01 -1.10 -27.19
C LEU A 51 8.55 -1.53 -27.26
N VAL A 52 7.96 -1.94 -26.14
CA VAL A 52 6.58 -2.45 -26.01
C VAL A 52 5.69 -1.43 -25.34
N GLY A 53 6.04 -0.97 -24.14
CA GLY A 53 5.30 0.06 -23.39
C GLY A 53 4.94 -0.34 -21.98
N THR A 54 4.14 0.53 -21.34
CA THR A 54 3.54 0.35 -20.02
C THR A 54 2.06 0.70 -20.12
N LYS A 55 1.18 -0.07 -19.47
CA LYS A 55 -0.25 0.19 -19.42
C LYS A 55 -0.79 -0.12 -18.02
N TYR A 56 -1.59 0.78 -17.48
CA TYR A 56 -2.13 0.68 -16.13
C TYR A 56 -1.05 0.42 -15.06
N GLY A 57 0.17 0.99 -15.24
CA GLY A 57 1.31 0.77 -14.36
C GLY A 57 2.02 -0.58 -14.54
N ILE A 58 1.53 -1.46 -15.41
CA ILE A 58 2.17 -2.73 -15.73
C ILE A 58 3.18 -2.51 -16.87
N ALA A 59 4.48 -2.59 -16.54
CA ALA A 59 5.58 -2.33 -17.46
C ALA A 59 6.05 -3.60 -18.16
N ALA A 60 6.33 -3.51 -19.47
CA ALA A 60 6.78 -4.64 -20.27
C ALA A 60 8.06 -5.30 -19.74
N ALA A 61 8.99 -4.52 -19.19
CA ALA A 61 10.22 -5.05 -18.60
C ALA A 61 9.95 -6.02 -17.42
N SER A 62 8.92 -5.75 -16.63
CA SER A 62 8.54 -6.59 -15.48
C SER A 62 7.62 -7.74 -15.88
N TYR A 63 6.90 -7.59 -16.98
CA TYR A 63 5.91 -8.55 -17.47
C TYR A 63 6.12 -8.85 -18.98
N PRO A 64 7.28 -9.45 -19.36
CA PRO A 64 7.65 -9.62 -20.76
C PRO A 64 6.77 -10.62 -21.54
N HIS A 65 5.92 -11.37 -20.85
CA HIS A 65 4.98 -12.34 -21.43
C HIS A 65 3.55 -11.82 -21.52
N GLU A 66 3.28 -10.60 -21.02
CA GLU A 66 1.95 -9.97 -21.12
C GLU A 66 1.85 -9.14 -22.40
N ASP A 67 0.68 -9.17 -23.03
CA ASP A 67 0.36 -8.27 -24.14
C ASP A 67 0.01 -6.88 -23.62
N ILE A 68 1.04 -6.10 -23.29
CA ILE A 68 0.89 -4.78 -22.66
C ILE A 68 0.01 -3.83 -23.48
N PRO A 69 0.16 -3.69 -24.83
CA PRO A 69 -0.70 -2.82 -25.62
C PRO A 69 -2.18 -3.13 -25.49
N ASN A 70 -2.55 -4.42 -25.43
CA ASN A 70 -3.92 -4.89 -25.34
C ASN A 70 -4.35 -5.27 -23.91
N LEU A 71 -3.51 -4.98 -22.89
CA LEU A 71 -3.82 -5.28 -21.50
C LEU A 71 -5.16 -4.66 -21.10
N THR A 72 -6.06 -5.48 -20.56
CA THR A 72 -7.33 -5.01 -20.01
C THR A 72 -7.17 -4.56 -18.55
N LEU A 73 -8.09 -3.74 -18.06
CA LEU A 73 -8.09 -3.30 -16.66
C LEU A 73 -8.24 -4.50 -15.71
N ASP A 74 -9.09 -5.47 -16.07
CA ASP A 74 -9.29 -6.69 -15.28
C ASP A 74 -8.01 -7.54 -15.20
N ARG A 75 -7.27 -7.64 -16.33
CA ARG A 75 -5.99 -8.35 -16.32
C ARG A 75 -4.95 -7.64 -15.46
N ALA A 76 -4.87 -6.31 -15.55
CA ALA A 76 -4.01 -5.52 -14.68
C ALA A 76 -4.39 -5.71 -13.19
N ALA A 77 -5.68 -5.72 -12.85
CA ALA A 77 -6.16 -5.97 -11.50
C ALA A 77 -5.75 -7.37 -10.99
N GLN A 78 -5.84 -8.41 -11.83
CA GLN A 78 -5.38 -9.77 -11.48
C GLN A 78 -3.87 -9.82 -11.20
N ILE A 79 -3.06 -9.10 -11.99
CA ILE A 79 -1.63 -9.00 -11.78
C ILE A 79 -1.35 -8.33 -10.43
N TYR A 80 -1.99 -7.21 -10.14
CA TYR A 80 -1.86 -6.49 -8.87
C TYR A 80 -2.31 -7.33 -7.67
N GLN A 81 -3.42 -8.07 -7.81
CA GLN A 81 -3.89 -8.99 -6.78
C GLN A 81 -2.86 -10.07 -6.47
N ARG A 82 -2.32 -10.72 -7.49
CA ARG A 82 -1.39 -11.83 -7.35
C ARG A 82 -0.02 -11.36 -6.85
N ASP A 83 0.57 -10.40 -7.57
CA ASP A 83 2.00 -10.10 -7.44
C ASP A 83 2.31 -9.03 -6.39
N PHE A 84 1.34 -8.18 -6.02
CA PHE A 84 1.55 -7.12 -5.04
C PHE A 84 0.77 -7.37 -3.75
N TRP A 85 -0.55 -7.48 -3.88
CA TRP A 85 -1.44 -7.62 -2.72
C TRP A 85 -1.26 -8.96 -2.01
N GLY A 86 -1.41 -10.05 -2.74
CA GLY A 86 -1.28 -11.42 -2.23
C GLY A 86 0.16 -11.73 -1.80
N ALA A 87 1.16 -11.30 -2.60
CA ALA A 87 2.56 -11.47 -2.25
C ALA A 87 2.94 -10.79 -0.91
N SER A 88 2.24 -9.70 -0.58
CA SER A 88 2.40 -8.97 0.70
C SER A 88 1.38 -9.38 1.75
N ARG A 89 0.57 -10.42 1.49
CA ARG A 89 -0.44 -10.93 2.43
C ARG A 89 -1.40 -9.84 2.94
N CYS A 90 -1.72 -8.85 2.11
CA CYS A 90 -2.54 -7.72 2.52
C CYS A 90 -3.97 -8.15 2.91
N ASP A 91 -4.45 -9.29 2.39
CA ASP A 91 -5.73 -9.90 2.81
C ASP A 91 -5.78 -10.27 4.31
N GLU A 92 -4.62 -10.33 5.00
CA GLU A 92 -4.53 -10.63 6.42
C GLU A 92 -4.38 -9.39 7.29
N TRP A 93 -4.30 -8.18 6.68
CA TRP A 93 -4.14 -6.93 7.41
C TRP A 93 -5.48 -6.42 7.91
N LYS A 94 -5.52 -5.94 9.16
CA LYS A 94 -6.75 -5.45 9.81
C LYS A 94 -7.07 -3.99 9.46
N ASN A 95 -6.12 -3.25 8.89
CA ASN A 95 -6.28 -1.82 8.62
C ASN A 95 -6.20 -1.56 7.12
N GLN A 96 -7.35 -1.28 6.52
CA GLN A 96 -7.50 -0.98 5.10
C GLN A 96 -6.65 0.23 4.67
N ILE A 97 -6.58 1.26 5.51
CA ILE A 97 -5.87 2.50 5.21
C ILE A 97 -4.37 2.26 5.10
N VAL A 98 -3.83 1.49 6.06
CA VAL A 98 -2.41 1.09 6.04
C VAL A 98 -2.12 0.21 4.83
N ALA A 99 -3.01 -0.73 4.51
CA ALA A 99 -2.87 -1.61 3.35
C ALA A 99 -2.90 -0.82 2.02
N ASN A 100 -3.82 0.14 1.88
CA ASN A 100 -3.89 1.01 0.70
C ASN A 100 -2.59 1.81 0.49
N LEU A 101 -2.09 2.44 1.55
CA LEU A 101 -0.87 3.25 1.45
C LEU A 101 0.37 2.40 1.19
N TYR A 102 0.47 1.24 1.83
CA TYR A 102 1.54 0.28 1.57
C TYR A 102 1.51 -0.20 0.11
N PHE A 103 0.32 -0.57 -0.40
CA PHE A 103 0.15 -1.01 -1.78
C PHE A 103 0.59 0.06 -2.78
N ASP A 104 0.22 1.31 -2.54
CA ASP A 104 0.68 2.45 -3.35
C ASP A 104 2.21 2.56 -3.36
N PHE A 105 2.86 2.40 -2.22
CA PHE A 105 4.33 2.38 -2.14
C PHE A 105 4.93 1.16 -2.86
N ALA A 106 4.30 -0.01 -2.76
CA ALA A 106 4.78 -1.20 -3.44
C ALA A 106 4.74 -1.05 -4.97
N VAL A 107 3.69 -0.42 -5.50
CA VAL A 107 3.56 -0.11 -6.93
C VAL A 107 4.61 0.92 -7.38
N ASN A 108 4.83 1.98 -6.59
CA ASN A 108 5.70 3.10 -7.01
C ASN A 108 7.19 2.89 -6.74
N MET A 109 7.53 2.25 -5.61
CA MET A 109 8.92 2.12 -5.15
C MET A 109 9.45 0.68 -5.24
N GLY A 110 8.59 -0.26 -5.63
CA GLY A 110 8.87 -1.70 -5.61
C GLY A 110 8.61 -2.32 -4.23
N GLN A 111 8.20 -3.59 -4.25
CA GLN A 111 7.74 -4.34 -3.07
C GLN A 111 8.78 -4.43 -1.95
N GLY A 112 10.04 -4.73 -2.29
CA GLY A 112 11.10 -4.84 -1.29
C GLY A 112 11.36 -3.52 -0.54
N THR A 113 11.25 -2.37 -1.23
CA THR A 113 11.37 -1.04 -0.60
C THR A 113 10.17 -0.77 0.30
N ALA A 114 8.95 -0.99 -0.18
CA ALA A 114 7.73 -0.81 0.59
C ALA A 114 7.71 -1.73 1.83
N ALA A 115 8.15 -2.98 1.69
CA ALA A 115 8.25 -3.92 2.80
C ALA A 115 9.21 -3.43 3.88
N ARG A 116 10.38 -2.90 3.52
CA ARG A 116 11.31 -2.31 4.50
C ARG A 116 10.74 -1.07 5.18
N ILE A 117 9.98 -0.26 4.46
CA ILE A 117 9.32 0.92 5.02
C ILE A 117 8.29 0.50 6.08
N ILE A 118 7.37 -0.41 5.75
CA ILE A 118 6.35 -0.86 6.71
C ILE A 118 6.97 -1.60 7.91
N GLN A 119 8.01 -2.41 7.72
CA GLN A 119 8.72 -3.08 8.82
C GLN A 119 9.37 -2.08 9.79
N ARG A 120 9.95 -0.99 9.28
CA ARG A 120 10.44 0.11 10.13
C ARG A 120 9.29 0.82 10.85
N ALA A 121 8.18 1.11 10.15
CA ALA A 121 7.00 1.72 10.76
C ALA A 121 6.43 0.86 11.90
N ILE A 122 6.34 -0.46 11.70
CA ILE A 122 5.95 -1.43 12.73
C ILE A 122 6.88 -1.35 13.95
N ASN A 123 8.19 -1.27 13.71
CA ASN A 123 9.17 -1.20 14.79
C ASN A 123 9.08 0.10 15.59
N TYR A 124 8.77 1.22 14.95
CA TYR A 124 8.54 2.49 15.65
C TYR A 124 7.20 2.50 16.41
N ALA A 125 6.11 2.09 15.76
CA ALA A 125 4.80 2.01 16.39
C ALA A 125 4.73 0.99 17.54
N GLY A 126 5.60 -0.01 17.50
CA GLY A 126 5.64 -1.09 18.49
C GLY A 126 6.60 -0.87 19.65
N TYR A 127 7.36 0.25 19.68
CA TYR A 127 8.29 0.53 20.80
C TYR A 127 7.54 0.59 22.14
N PRO A 128 8.07 0.07 23.24
CA PRO A 128 9.40 -0.56 23.44
C PRO A 128 9.49 -2.09 23.23
N ARG A 129 8.49 -2.72 22.65
CA ARG A 129 8.51 -4.17 22.41
C ARG A 129 9.64 -4.60 21.44
N PRO A 130 10.03 -5.89 21.41
CA PRO A 130 11.06 -6.38 20.50
C PRO A 130 10.78 -6.04 19.05
N ARG A 131 11.82 -5.66 18.32
CA ARG A 131 11.77 -5.31 16.90
C ARG A 131 11.66 -6.55 16.03
N ILE A 132 10.97 -6.44 14.90
CA ILE A 132 11.05 -7.41 13.80
C ILE A 132 12.23 -7.08 12.88
N ALA A 133 12.68 -8.06 12.11
CA ALA A 133 13.69 -7.85 11.07
C ALA A 133 13.17 -6.89 9.97
N VAL A 134 14.08 -6.09 9.41
CA VAL A 134 13.83 -5.20 8.28
C VAL A 134 14.50 -5.81 7.04
N ASP A 135 13.98 -6.95 6.59
CA ASP A 135 14.52 -7.76 5.51
C ASP A 135 13.89 -7.48 4.13
N GLY A 136 12.75 -6.79 4.10
CA GLY A 136 12.02 -6.49 2.87
C GLY A 136 11.06 -7.61 2.43
N VAL A 137 10.74 -8.55 3.33
CA VAL A 137 9.81 -9.66 3.07
C VAL A 137 8.64 -9.62 4.05
N ILE A 138 7.41 -9.65 3.55
CA ILE A 138 6.20 -9.65 4.37
C ILE A 138 5.80 -11.10 4.69
N GLY A 139 6.35 -11.65 5.76
CA GLY A 139 5.99 -12.96 6.27
C GLY A 139 4.87 -12.93 7.32
N LYS A 140 4.43 -14.10 7.77
CA LYS A 140 3.40 -14.24 8.83
C LYS A 140 3.76 -13.48 10.11
N GLY A 141 5.04 -13.47 10.49
CA GLY A 141 5.54 -12.75 11.68
C GLY A 141 5.38 -11.22 11.52
N THR A 142 5.67 -10.69 10.33
CA THR A 142 5.47 -9.27 10.01
C THR A 142 3.99 -8.90 10.10
N VAL A 143 3.10 -9.70 9.48
CA VAL A 143 1.64 -9.46 9.50
C VAL A 143 1.09 -9.54 10.93
N LYS A 144 1.49 -10.56 11.70
CA LYS A 144 1.09 -10.66 13.11
C LYS A 144 1.45 -9.38 13.86
N ARG A 145 2.70 -8.92 13.75
CA ARG A 145 3.18 -7.74 14.45
C ARG A 145 2.50 -6.45 13.97
N LEU A 146 2.27 -6.32 12.66
CA LEU A 146 1.52 -5.22 12.06
C LEU A 146 0.13 -5.09 12.69
N ASN A 147 -0.57 -6.20 12.86
CA ASN A 147 -1.92 -6.24 13.40
C ASN A 147 -2.00 -6.03 14.93
N GLU A 148 -0.86 -6.07 15.65
CA GLU A 148 -0.74 -5.91 17.11
C GLU A 148 -0.33 -4.51 17.55
N VAL A 149 0.32 -3.72 16.69
CA VAL A 149 0.78 -2.37 17.04
C VAL A 149 -0.35 -1.36 16.94
N ASP A 150 -0.16 -0.19 17.57
CA ASP A 150 -1.10 0.93 17.44
C ASP A 150 -1.20 1.35 15.96
N GLN A 151 -2.40 1.30 15.42
CA GLN A 151 -2.65 1.52 14.00
C GLN A 151 -2.51 2.99 13.59
N THR A 152 -2.77 3.92 14.50
CA THR A 152 -2.58 5.35 14.28
C THR A 152 -1.09 5.69 14.18
N LEU A 153 -0.30 5.21 15.14
CA LEU A 153 1.15 5.37 15.11
C LEU A 153 1.78 4.68 13.90
N LEU A 154 1.30 3.47 13.56
CA LEU A 154 1.75 2.76 12.38
C LEU A 154 1.54 3.58 11.11
N PHE A 155 0.34 4.15 10.94
CA PHE A 155 0.02 5.00 9.79
C PHE A 155 0.89 6.26 9.74
N VAL A 156 1.04 6.97 10.86
CA VAL A 156 1.89 8.18 10.93
C VAL A 156 3.34 7.88 10.54
N HIS A 157 3.90 6.79 11.10
CA HIS A 157 5.27 6.39 10.75
C HIS A 157 5.38 5.93 9.29
N LEU A 158 4.38 5.23 8.76
CA LEU A 158 4.36 4.80 7.36
C LEU A 158 4.38 6.00 6.41
N VAL A 159 3.56 7.02 6.67
CA VAL A 159 3.54 8.29 5.90
C VAL A 159 4.90 8.98 5.95
N GLY A 160 5.46 9.18 7.15
CA GLY A 160 6.74 9.88 7.32
C GLY A 160 7.92 9.16 6.65
N LEU A 161 8.01 7.84 6.81
CA LEU A 161 9.06 7.03 6.19
C LEU A 161 8.92 6.94 4.66
N GLY A 162 7.69 6.89 4.14
CA GLY A 162 7.41 6.94 2.72
C GLY A 162 7.84 8.26 2.09
N HIS A 163 7.50 9.39 2.73
CA HIS A 163 7.94 10.71 2.32
C HIS A 163 9.48 10.81 2.29
N ASN A 164 10.14 10.41 3.37
CA ASN A 164 11.60 10.42 3.44
C ASN A 164 12.24 9.59 2.33
N ARG A 165 11.59 8.48 1.92
CA ARG A 165 12.10 7.69 0.80
C ARG A 165 12.04 8.44 -0.53
N TYR A 166 10.99 9.20 -0.80
CA TYR A 166 10.92 10.05 -2.00
C TYR A 166 12.02 11.12 -2.00
N VAL A 167 12.25 11.79 -0.86
CA VAL A 167 13.36 12.73 -0.70
C VAL A 167 14.70 12.07 -1.04
N GLN A 168 15.00 10.90 -0.45
CA GLN A 168 16.24 10.16 -0.74
C GLN A 168 16.40 9.77 -2.23
N ILE A 169 15.30 9.51 -2.94
CA ILE A 169 15.35 9.19 -4.37
C ILE A 169 15.77 10.43 -5.19
N VAL A 170 15.29 11.60 -4.81
CA VAL A 170 15.65 12.88 -5.46
C VAL A 170 17.10 13.25 -5.12
N ASP A 171 17.47 13.17 -3.85
CA ASP A 171 18.85 13.46 -3.40
C ASP A 171 19.89 12.58 -4.11
N ALA A 172 19.55 11.31 -4.32
CA ALA A 172 20.42 10.37 -5.03
C ALA A 172 20.47 10.61 -6.55
N ASN A 173 19.46 11.27 -7.12
CA ASN A 173 19.38 11.56 -8.55
C ASN A 173 18.49 12.78 -8.81
N SER A 174 19.13 13.95 -8.94
CA SER A 174 18.44 15.23 -9.17
C SER A 174 17.55 15.28 -10.42
N LYS A 175 17.83 14.43 -11.44
CA LYS A 175 16.95 14.29 -12.62
C LYS A 175 15.55 13.82 -12.26
N LYS A 176 15.37 13.24 -11.05
CA LYS A 176 14.07 12.78 -10.56
C LYS A 176 13.29 13.84 -9.78
N GLU A 177 13.88 15.03 -9.55
CA GLU A 177 13.21 16.15 -8.90
C GLU A 177 11.90 16.54 -9.58
N GLN A 178 11.86 16.48 -10.91
CA GLN A 178 10.64 16.73 -11.70
C GLN A 178 9.46 15.82 -11.34
N PHE A 179 9.69 14.66 -10.71
CA PHE A 179 8.65 13.73 -10.29
C PHE A 179 8.23 13.93 -8.83
N PHE A 180 8.98 14.69 -8.05
CA PHE A 180 8.76 14.83 -6.62
C PHE A 180 7.38 15.40 -6.30
N ASP A 181 6.96 16.45 -6.99
CA ASP A 181 5.64 17.05 -6.81
C ASP A 181 4.51 16.07 -7.13
N THR A 182 4.70 15.22 -8.14
CA THR A 182 3.73 14.18 -8.50
C THR A 182 3.63 13.14 -7.38
N TRP A 183 4.75 12.69 -6.82
CA TRP A 183 4.78 11.74 -5.71
C TRP A 183 4.22 12.34 -4.43
N ALA A 184 4.57 13.58 -4.11
CA ALA A 184 4.04 14.30 -2.94
C ALA A 184 2.52 14.50 -3.05
N ARG A 185 2.03 14.89 -4.23
CA ARG A 185 0.60 15.04 -4.52
C ARG A 185 -0.13 13.70 -4.38
N ARG A 186 0.39 12.62 -4.97
CA ARG A 186 -0.17 11.27 -4.88
C ARG A 186 -0.27 10.82 -3.42
N MET A 187 0.78 10.97 -2.64
CA MET A 187 0.78 10.65 -1.22
C MET A 187 -0.24 11.49 -0.44
N LYS A 188 -0.29 12.81 -0.68
CA LYS A 188 -1.29 13.69 -0.07
C LYS A 188 -2.73 13.23 -0.34
N ILE A 189 -3.04 12.88 -1.60
CA ILE A 189 -4.37 12.39 -1.99
C ILE A 189 -4.68 11.07 -1.27
N ASN A 190 -3.73 10.14 -1.22
CA ASN A 190 -3.91 8.86 -0.55
C ASN A 190 -4.13 9.04 0.95
N VAL A 191 -3.38 9.92 1.62
CA VAL A 191 -3.56 10.24 3.03
C VAL A 191 -4.93 10.88 3.27
N GLN A 192 -5.32 11.89 2.48
CA GLN A 192 -6.62 12.57 2.65
C GLN A 192 -7.80 11.64 2.46
N ARG A 193 -7.78 10.79 1.42
CA ARG A 193 -8.83 9.80 1.18
C ARG A 193 -8.89 8.77 2.29
N SER A 194 -7.74 8.33 2.78
CA SER A 194 -7.65 7.37 3.87
C SER A 194 -8.23 7.93 5.17
N VAL A 195 -7.96 9.19 5.48
CA VAL A 195 -8.54 9.88 6.66
C VAL A 195 -10.05 10.00 6.50
N HIS A 196 -10.53 10.42 5.34
CA HIS A 196 -11.96 10.57 5.07
C HIS A 196 -12.72 9.24 5.18
N GLU A 197 -12.17 8.15 4.64
CA GLU A 197 -12.75 6.81 4.77
C GLU A 197 -12.79 6.34 6.24
N TYR A 198 -11.74 6.63 7.00
CA TYR A 198 -11.70 6.33 8.43
C TYR A 198 -12.76 7.10 9.23
N GLU A 199 -12.94 8.38 8.95
CA GLU A 199 -13.98 9.20 9.57
C GLU A 199 -15.38 8.70 9.23
N ALA A 200 -15.63 8.32 7.97
CA ALA A 200 -16.91 7.76 7.53
C ALA A 200 -17.23 6.41 8.20
N LEU A 201 -16.21 5.60 8.51
CA LEU A 201 -16.39 4.33 9.23
C LEU A 201 -16.69 4.54 10.71
N ARG A 202 -16.17 5.60 11.34
CA ARG A 202 -16.45 5.93 12.75
C ARG A 202 -17.81 6.59 12.96
N ALA A 203 -18.40 7.16 11.92
CA ALA A 203 -19.71 7.82 11.98
C ALA A 203 -20.90 6.86 11.81
N ARG A 204 -20.65 5.59 11.53
CA ARG A 204 -21.65 4.50 11.43
C ARG A 204 -21.70 3.67 12.72
#